data_4ffbd91ced56ab80bc0e5e64319f3d6d
#
_entry.id   4ffbd91ced56ab80bc0e5e64319f3d6d
#
_cell.length_a   1.000
_cell.length_b   1.000
_cell.length_c   1.000
_cell.angle_alpha   90.00
_cell.angle_beta   90.00
_cell.angle_gamma   90.00
#
_symmetry.space_group_name_H-M   'P 1'
#
loop_
_entity.id
_entity.type
_entity.pdbx_description
1 polymer ?
#
loop_
_entity_poly.entity_id
_entity_poly.type
_entity_poly.pdbx_seq_one_letter_code
_entity_poly.pdbx_strand_id
1 'polypeptide(L)'
;TIMLGTNDSKERFGCNSYLISQGIVRLVKKALHTECWRDNARPDVLVIVPPSITPEYDHLIFKDAMGTGCHERCAGIAAQLEPMLKDIANVRFLDANTLPGAGCSPLDGMHMTVQSHKVLAKALQKALTGDTL
;
A
#
# COMPACT_ATOMS: atom_id res chain seq x y z
N THR A 1 10.85 1.56 -3.43
CA THR A 1 9.52 1.64 -2.80
C THR A 1 8.60 0.54 -3.33
N ILE A 2 7.74 -0.01 -2.47
CA ILE A 2 6.71 -0.99 -2.84
C ILE A 2 5.37 -0.45 -2.36
N MET A 3 4.46 -0.12 -3.29
CA MET A 3 3.09 0.32 -3.00
C MET A 3 2.12 -0.54 -3.80
N LEU A 4 1.56 -1.56 -3.17
CA LEU A 4 0.73 -2.60 -3.79
C LEU A 4 -0.41 -3.00 -2.83
N GLY A 5 -1.34 -3.82 -3.33
CA GLY A 5 -2.41 -4.43 -2.54
C GLY A 5 -3.82 -4.11 -3.03
N THR A 6 -4.03 -2.92 -3.62
CA THR A 6 -5.37 -2.52 -4.11
C THR A 6 -5.92 -3.52 -5.13
N ASN A 7 -5.14 -3.87 -6.15
CA ASN A 7 -5.61 -4.82 -7.17
C ASN A 7 -5.75 -6.25 -6.64
N ASP A 8 -4.99 -6.62 -5.62
CA ASP A 8 -5.04 -7.95 -5.01
C ASP A 8 -6.32 -8.13 -4.19
N SER A 9 -6.98 -7.03 -3.80
CA SER A 9 -8.26 -7.04 -3.09
C SER A 9 -9.46 -7.43 -3.97
N LYS A 10 -9.28 -7.63 -5.28
CA LYS A 10 -10.35 -8.09 -6.18
C LYS A 10 -10.92 -9.42 -5.70
N GLU A 11 -12.25 -9.48 -5.60
CA GLU A 11 -12.99 -10.66 -5.14
C GLU A 11 -12.56 -11.95 -5.85
N ARG A 12 -12.33 -11.86 -7.16
CA ARG A 12 -11.94 -13.00 -8.01
C ARG A 12 -10.62 -13.66 -7.63
N PHE A 13 -9.76 -12.99 -6.84
CA PHE A 13 -8.50 -13.57 -6.37
C PHE A 13 -8.64 -14.31 -5.04
N GLY A 14 -9.76 -14.16 -4.33
CA GLY A 14 -10.04 -14.84 -3.08
C GLY A 14 -9.07 -14.50 -1.94
N CYS A 15 -8.30 -13.41 -2.07
CA CYS A 15 -7.33 -13.00 -1.06
C CYS A 15 -8.00 -12.12 0.00
N ASN A 16 -7.79 -12.43 1.26
CA ASN A 16 -8.07 -11.51 2.36
C ASN A 16 -6.86 -10.60 2.64
N SER A 17 -7.02 -9.61 3.54
CA SER A 17 -5.95 -8.65 3.88
C SER A 17 -4.66 -9.34 4.35
N TYR A 18 -4.77 -10.46 5.07
CA TYR A 18 -3.62 -11.25 5.53
C TYR A 18 -2.84 -11.87 4.37
N LEU A 19 -3.51 -12.49 3.40
CA LEU A 19 -2.87 -13.09 2.23
C LEU A 19 -2.22 -12.03 1.33
N ILE A 20 -2.88 -10.88 1.15
CA ILE A 20 -2.31 -9.73 0.44
C ILE A 20 -1.03 -9.27 1.13
N SER A 21 -1.06 -9.10 2.45
CA SER A 21 0.10 -8.71 3.25
C SER A 21 1.25 -9.72 3.14
N GLN A 22 0.96 -11.01 3.19
CA GLN A 22 1.98 -12.06 2.96
C GLN A 22 2.62 -11.95 1.57
N GLY A 23 1.83 -11.63 0.54
CA GLY A 23 2.34 -11.39 -0.82
C GLY A 23 3.33 -10.22 -0.85
N ILE A 24 2.99 -9.10 -0.20
CA ILE A 24 3.87 -7.93 -0.09
C ILE A 24 5.16 -8.28 0.66
N VAL A 25 5.08 -8.99 1.79
CA VAL A 25 6.26 -9.44 2.55
C VAL A 25 7.18 -10.32 1.70
N ARG A 26 6.61 -11.20 0.86
CA ARG A 26 7.40 -12.02 -0.09
C ARG A 26 8.16 -11.15 -1.08
N LEU A 27 7.54 -10.10 -1.63
CA LEU A 27 8.21 -9.17 -2.54
C LEU A 27 9.32 -8.40 -1.84
N VAL A 28 9.08 -7.94 -0.61
CA VAL A 28 10.11 -7.28 0.23
C VAL A 28 11.31 -8.20 0.42
N LYS A 29 11.08 -9.43 0.87
CA LYS A 29 12.16 -10.41 1.06
C LYS A 29 12.89 -10.70 -0.25
N LYS A 30 12.18 -10.83 -1.37
CA LYS A 30 12.80 -11.01 -2.67
C LYS A 30 13.68 -9.82 -3.05
N ALA A 31 13.21 -8.57 -2.88
CA ALA A 31 13.99 -7.38 -3.15
C ALA A 31 15.27 -7.33 -2.31
N LEU A 32 15.18 -7.61 -1.01
CA LEU A 32 16.32 -7.62 -0.09
C LEU A 32 17.39 -8.69 -0.40
N HIS A 33 16.99 -9.81 -1.03
CA HIS A 33 17.87 -10.94 -1.30
C HIS A 33 18.25 -11.09 -2.79
N THR A 34 17.87 -10.14 -3.64
CA THR A 34 18.25 -10.16 -5.06
C THR A 34 19.64 -9.52 -5.23
N GLU A 35 20.56 -10.23 -5.85
CA GLU A 35 21.95 -9.78 -6.09
C GLU A 35 22.03 -8.86 -7.33
N CYS A 36 21.35 -7.71 -7.29
CA CYS A 36 21.35 -6.74 -8.39
C CYS A 36 21.65 -5.31 -7.95
N TRP A 37 21.91 -5.11 -6.66
CA TRP A 37 22.12 -3.79 -6.09
C TRP A 37 23.60 -3.43 -6.15
N ARG A 38 23.89 -2.11 -6.35
CA ARG A 38 25.25 -1.61 -6.44
C ARG A 38 26.06 -2.03 -5.20
N ASP A 39 27.28 -2.45 -5.43
CA ASP A 39 28.26 -2.84 -4.39
C ASP A 39 27.80 -3.99 -3.48
N ASN A 40 26.89 -4.83 -3.95
CA ASN A 40 26.26 -5.91 -3.16
C ASN A 40 25.62 -5.43 -1.85
N ALA A 41 25.35 -4.12 -1.74
CA ALA A 41 24.63 -3.58 -0.58
C ALA A 41 23.18 -4.05 -0.59
N ARG A 42 22.63 -4.31 0.59
CA ARG A 42 21.19 -4.54 0.71
C ARG A 42 20.45 -3.20 0.51
N PRO A 43 19.37 -3.18 -0.27
CA PRO A 43 18.57 -1.96 -0.44
C PRO A 43 17.81 -1.62 0.83
N ASP A 44 17.51 -0.35 1.03
CA ASP A 44 16.42 0.07 1.91
C ASP A 44 15.09 -0.03 1.16
N VAL A 45 14.11 -0.67 1.76
CA VAL A 45 12.78 -0.84 1.18
C VAL A 45 11.76 -0.05 1.98
N LEU A 46 11.08 0.90 1.34
CA LEU A 46 9.91 1.56 1.91
C LEU A 46 8.64 0.89 1.38
N VAL A 47 7.90 0.27 2.28
CA VAL A 47 6.60 -0.33 1.98
C VAL A 47 5.50 0.67 2.29
N ILE A 48 4.61 0.90 1.33
CA ILE A 48 3.54 1.88 1.42
C ILE A 48 2.21 1.15 1.25
N VAL A 49 1.33 1.26 2.24
CA VAL A 49 -0.06 0.87 2.07
C VAL A 49 -0.77 2.00 1.35
N PRO A 50 -1.36 1.76 0.17
CA PRO A 50 -2.08 2.79 -0.58
C PRO A 50 -3.34 3.24 0.17
N PRO A 51 -3.89 4.43 -0.13
CA PRO A 51 -5.22 4.80 0.33
C PRO A 51 -6.24 3.71 -0.02
N SER A 52 -7.06 3.35 0.94
CA SER A 52 -8.03 2.27 0.79
C SER A 52 -9.16 2.66 -0.17
N ILE A 53 -9.67 1.68 -0.90
CA ILE A 53 -10.93 1.82 -1.63
C ILE A 53 -12.00 2.28 -0.66
N THR A 54 -12.84 3.23 -1.06
CA THR A 54 -13.90 3.74 -0.19
C THR A 54 -15.09 2.79 -0.12
N PRO A 55 -15.87 2.78 0.98
CA PRO A 55 -17.07 1.95 1.09
C PRO A 55 -18.11 2.24 0.00
N GLU A 56 -18.16 3.47 -0.50
CA GLU A 56 -19.06 3.90 -1.57
C GLU A 56 -18.83 3.14 -2.88
N TYR A 57 -17.63 2.53 -3.04
CA TYR A 57 -17.30 1.76 -4.25
C TYR A 57 -18.34 0.67 -4.55
N ASP A 58 -18.89 0.01 -3.53
CA ASP A 58 -19.88 -1.06 -3.70
C ASP A 58 -21.21 -0.57 -4.30
N HIS A 59 -21.43 0.74 -4.36
CA HIS A 59 -22.60 1.37 -4.94
C HIS A 59 -22.34 1.99 -6.32
N LEU A 60 -21.10 1.95 -6.81
CA LEU A 60 -20.74 2.53 -8.10
C LEU A 60 -21.07 1.58 -9.26
N ILE A 61 -21.30 2.18 -10.43
CA ILE A 61 -21.69 1.44 -11.64
C ILE A 61 -20.63 0.41 -12.10
N PHE A 62 -19.36 0.63 -11.73
CA PHE A 62 -18.23 -0.22 -12.10
C PHE A 62 -17.74 -1.11 -10.95
N LYS A 63 -18.54 -1.29 -9.91
CA LYS A 63 -18.21 -2.14 -8.76
C LYS A 63 -17.76 -3.56 -9.14
N ASP A 64 -18.31 -4.11 -10.22
CA ASP A 64 -17.99 -5.47 -10.67
C ASP A 64 -16.53 -5.64 -11.11
N ALA A 65 -15.82 -4.55 -11.39
CA ALA A 65 -14.39 -4.61 -11.73
C ALA A 65 -13.52 -5.12 -10.56
N MET A 66 -13.92 -4.81 -9.34
CA MET A 66 -13.23 -5.25 -8.10
C MET A 66 -14.01 -6.35 -7.37
N GLY A 67 -15.33 -6.41 -7.53
CA GLY A 67 -16.23 -7.26 -6.78
C GLY A 67 -16.52 -6.75 -5.37
N THR A 68 -17.29 -7.53 -4.61
CA THR A 68 -17.70 -7.17 -3.24
C THR A 68 -16.58 -7.28 -2.24
N GLY A 69 -16.62 -6.47 -1.19
CA GLY A 69 -15.70 -6.53 -0.04
C GLY A 69 -14.27 -6.09 -0.33
N CYS A 70 -14.03 -5.43 -1.47
CA CYS A 70 -12.69 -4.95 -1.81
C CYS A 70 -12.22 -3.83 -0.86
N HIS A 71 -13.13 -2.98 -0.39
CA HIS A 71 -12.79 -1.90 0.53
C HIS A 71 -12.36 -2.43 1.90
N GLU A 72 -13.05 -3.43 2.48
CA GLU A 72 -12.66 -4.03 3.77
C GLU A 72 -11.31 -4.73 3.65
N ARG A 73 -11.08 -5.44 2.53
CA ARG A 73 -9.79 -6.09 2.27
C ARG A 73 -8.66 -5.08 2.17
N CYS A 74 -8.86 -3.93 1.50
CA CYS A 74 -7.88 -2.85 1.44
C CYS A 74 -7.65 -2.22 2.81
N ALA A 75 -8.71 -1.87 3.52
CA ALA A 75 -8.63 -1.23 4.84
C ALA A 75 -7.89 -2.09 5.88
N GLY A 76 -8.00 -3.42 5.76
CA GLY A 76 -7.33 -4.36 6.66
C GLY A 76 -5.84 -4.59 6.38
N ILE A 77 -5.28 -4.11 5.25
CA ILE A 77 -3.89 -4.41 4.88
C ILE A 77 -2.90 -3.87 5.90
N ALA A 78 -3.00 -2.61 6.31
CA ALA A 78 -2.05 -1.97 7.21
C ALA A 78 -1.91 -2.74 8.53
N ALA A 79 -3.03 -3.08 9.16
CA ALA A 79 -3.06 -3.80 10.43
C ALA A 79 -2.42 -5.20 10.35
N GLN A 80 -2.49 -5.86 9.19
CA GLN A 80 -1.85 -7.16 8.97
C GLN A 80 -0.37 -7.03 8.60
N LEU A 81 -0.03 -6.03 7.79
CA LEU A 81 1.28 -5.90 7.17
C LEU A 81 2.33 -5.32 8.13
N GLU A 82 1.98 -4.30 8.90
CA GLU A 82 2.92 -3.62 9.80
C GLU A 82 3.62 -4.59 10.78
N PRO A 83 2.91 -5.46 11.52
CA PRO A 83 3.57 -6.40 12.40
C PRO A 83 4.43 -7.44 11.66
N MET A 84 4.12 -7.76 10.40
CA MET A 84 4.93 -8.69 9.60
C MET A 84 6.26 -8.09 9.12
N LEU A 85 6.34 -6.75 9.04
CA LEU A 85 7.53 -6.03 8.58
C LEU A 85 8.43 -5.59 9.72
N LYS A 86 7.91 -5.48 10.94
CA LYS A 86 8.54 -4.86 12.11
C LYS A 86 9.98 -5.33 12.38
N ASP A 87 10.25 -6.62 12.21
CA ASP A 87 11.55 -7.21 12.53
C ASP A 87 12.43 -7.47 11.28
N ILE A 88 12.04 -6.95 10.13
CA ILE A 88 12.82 -7.07 8.91
C ILE A 88 13.75 -5.86 8.78
N ALA A 89 15.06 -6.12 8.87
CA ALA A 89 16.07 -5.06 8.72
C ALA A 89 16.00 -4.39 7.35
N ASN A 90 16.29 -3.09 7.30
CA ASN A 90 16.27 -2.25 6.10
C ASN A 90 14.86 -2.09 5.48
N VAL A 91 13.82 -2.28 6.28
CA VAL A 91 12.43 -2.06 5.85
C VAL A 91 11.79 -0.96 6.67
N ARG A 92 11.17 -0.02 5.97
CA ARG A 92 10.34 1.05 6.55
C ARG A 92 8.91 0.90 6.09
N PHE A 93 7.98 1.37 6.89
CA PHE A 93 6.55 1.24 6.65
C PHE A 93 5.88 2.61 6.66
N LEU A 94 4.95 2.82 5.73
CA LEU A 94 4.11 4.01 5.65
C LEU A 94 2.69 3.59 5.31
N ASP A 95 1.74 3.90 6.17
CA ASP A 95 0.32 3.75 5.86
C ASP A 95 -0.24 5.09 5.34
N ALA A 96 -0.58 5.16 4.05
CA ALA A 96 -1.15 6.38 3.47
C ALA A 96 -2.54 6.72 4.02
N ASN A 97 -3.25 5.77 4.62
CA ASN A 97 -4.54 6.01 5.26
C ASN A 97 -4.43 6.88 6.52
N THR A 98 -3.25 6.96 7.14
CA THR A 98 -3.00 7.80 8.32
C THR A 98 -2.63 9.24 7.96
N LEU A 99 -2.44 9.56 6.69
CA LEU A 99 -2.03 10.88 6.23
C LEU A 99 -3.25 11.80 6.07
N PRO A 100 -3.35 12.92 6.80
CA PRO A 100 -4.45 13.85 6.63
C PRO A 100 -4.54 14.39 5.21
N GLY A 101 -5.70 14.19 4.56
CA GLY A 101 -5.94 14.61 3.17
C GLY A 101 -5.49 13.61 2.10
N ALA A 102 -4.94 12.46 2.49
CA ALA A 102 -4.82 11.33 1.58
C ALA A 102 -6.17 10.60 1.47
N GLY A 103 -6.49 10.10 0.28
CA GLY A 103 -7.73 9.37 0.05
C GLY A 103 -8.01 9.15 -1.42
N CYS A 104 -9.04 8.34 -1.69
CA CYS A 104 -9.49 8.05 -3.04
C CYS A 104 -10.53 9.08 -3.53
N SER A 105 -10.66 9.17 -4.84
CA SER A 105 -11.61 10.05 -5.50
C SER A 105 -13.05 9.59 -5.24
N PRO A 106 -13.98 10.51 -4.93
CA PRO A 106 -15.39 10.15 -4.83
C PRO A 106 -16.00 9.73 -6.16
N LEU A 107 -15.31 9.99 -7.29
CA LEU A 107 -15.80 9.62 -8.62
C LEU A 107 -15.72 8.11 -8.86
N ASP A 108 -14.69 7.46 -8.35
CA ASP A 108 -14.48 6.03 -8.56
C ASP A 108 -14.14 5.24 -7.27
N GLY A 109 -13.99 5.92 -6.16
CA GLY A 109 -13.73 5.29 -4.86
C GLY A 109 -12.39 4.57 -4.74
N MET A 110 -11.52 4.60 -5.76
CA MET A 110 -10.33 3.76 -5.84
C MET A 110 -9.05 4.53 -6.19
N HIS A 111 -9.09 5.45 -7.14
CA HIS A 111 -7.91 6.20 -7.54
C HIS A 111 -7.70 7.43 -6.66
N MET A 112 -6.44 7.74 -6.37
CA MET A 112 -6.09 8.88 -5.53
C MET A 112 -6.48 10.21 -6.18
N THR A 113 -6.95 11.16 -5.35
CA THR A 113 -7.17 12.54 -5.78
C THR A 113 -5.83 13.25 -6.05
N VAL A 114 -5.86 14.37 -6.78
CA VAL A 114 -4.69 15.25 -6.94
C VAL A 114 -4.13 15.70 -5.59
N GLN A 115 -5.00 16.01 -4.63
CA GLN A 115 -4.59 16.38 -3.27
C GLN A 115 -3.91 15.21 -2.56
N SER A 116 -4.45 14.01 -2.67
CA SER A 116 -3.87 12.80 -2.11
C SER A 116 -2.46 12.53 -2.65
N HIS A 117 -2.24 12.71 -3.96
CA HIS A 117 -0.90 12.62 -4.56
C HIS A 117 0.08 13.63 -3.94
N LYS A 118 -0.33 14.88 -3.73
CA LYS A 118 0.53 15.91 -3.11
C LYS A 118 0.86 15.56 -1.65
N VAL A 119 -0.11 15.08 -0.89
CA VAL A 119 0.09 14.66 0.50
C VAL A 119 1.05 13.47 0.57
N LEU A 120 0.82 12.45 -0.26
CA LEU A 120 1.69 11.29 -0.32
C LEU A 120 3.11 11.65 -0.75
N ALA A 121 3.28 12.52 -1.75
CA ALA A 121 4.60 12.97 -2.20
C ALA A 121 5.41 13.62 -1.07
N LYS A 122 4.79 14.48 -0.26
CA LYS A 122 5.44 15.10 0.91
C LYS A 122 5.82 14.05 1.97
N ALA A 123 4.93 13.11 2.24
CA ALA A 123 5.21 12.04 3.20
C ALA A 123 6.36 11.13 2.71
N LEU A 124 6.40 10.83 1.41
CA LEU A 124 7.49 10.06 0.80
C LEU A 124 8.81 10.81 0.86
N GLN A 125 8.83 12.10 0.55
CA GLN A 125 10.03 12.92 0.67
C GLN A 125 10.58 12.84 2.08
N LYS A 126 9.76 13.10 3.10
CA LYS A 126 10.15 12.99 4.51
C LYS A 126 10.67 11.59 4.86
N ALA A 127 9.97 10.54 4.42
CA ALA A 127 10.37 9.16 4.70
C ALA A 127 11.69 8.79 4.03
N LEU A 128 12.03 9.36 2.87
CA LEU A 128 13.24 9.02 2.13
C LEU A 128 14.45 9.86 2.52
N THR A 129 14.27 11.16 2.84
CA THR A 129 15.37 12.08 3.14
C THR A 129 15.62 12.26 4.64
N GLY A 130 14.65 11.93 5.49
CA GLY A 130 14.72 12.21 6.91
C GLY A 130 14.46 13.69 7.28
N ASP A 131 14.20 14.54 6.28
CA ASP A 131 13.97 15.97 6.49
C ASP A 131 12.53 16.26 6.93
N THR A 132 12.40 17.10 7.93
CA THR A 132 11.14 17.78 8.26
C THR A 132 10.94 18.94 7.28
N LEU A 133 9.88 18.88 6.48
CA LEU A 133 9.41 20.05 5.74
C LEU A 133 8.74 21.05 6.69
#